data_9ff32420b48e4ee065ec1eff1226d507
#
_entry.id   9ff32420b48e4ee065ec1eff1226d507
#
_cell.length_a   1.000
_cell.length_b   1.000
_cell.length_c   1.000
_cell.angle_alpha   90.00
_cell.angle_beta   90.00
_cell.angle_gamma   90.00
#
_symmetry.space_group_name_H-M   'P 1'
#
loop_
_entity.id
_entity.type
_entity.pdbx_description
1 polymer ?
#
loop_
_entity_poly.entity_id
_entity_poly.type
_entity_poly.pdbx_seq_one_letter_code
_entity_poly.pdbx_strand_id
1 'polypeptide(L)'
;VTGDGRHIAAAVPGGGYAMLRDRAGDFVRDAMAEAAGIDTPLVALGDLDHVDCNRDFCRWTQGRGDAPRIILAAHGRDRIAGEEMAAACAAADVVISERWLPRECVARWLTIDRDTLEESGGLALYLGTKPRLVSALRAGDAHPWRRPHQLSGNDEAVPTGDLAP
;
A
#
# COMPACT_ATOMS: atom_id res chain seq x y z
N VAL A 1 -2.82 -2.30 -3.73
CA VAL A 1 -2.72 -3.03 -2.44
C VAL A 1 -4.02 -3.77 -2.22
N THR A 2 -3.97 -5.07 -1.93
CA THR A 2 -5.15 -5.86 -1.56
C THR A 2 -5.67 -5.51 -0.15
N GLY A 3 -6.96 -5.82 0.12
CA GLY A 3 -7.57 -5.51 1.41
C GLY A 3 -6.98 -6.23 2.62
N ASP A 4 -6.29 -7.35 2.41
CA ASP A 4 -5.53 -8.05 3.45
C ASP A 4 -4.08 -7.52 3.59
N GLY A 5 -3.68 -6.57 2.75
CA GLY A 5 -2.34 -5.99 2.73
C GLY A 5 -1.22 -6.91 2.26
N ARG A 6 -1.54 -8.16 1.90
CA ARG A 6 -0.52 -9.16 1.54
C ARG A 6 0.09 -8.92 0.17
N HIS A 7 -0.70 -8.40 -0.74
CA HIS A 7 -0.27 -8.22 -2.13
C HIS A 7 -0.24 -6.74 -2.49
N ILE A 8 0.96 -6.29 -2.80
CA ILE A 8 1.24 -4.93 -3.25
C ILE A 8 1.86 -5.04 -4.64
N ALA A 9 1.27 -4.36 -5.61
CA ALA A 9 1.87 -4.19 -6.93
C ALA A 9 2.22 -2.73 -7.14
N ALA A 10 3.42 -2.48 -7.64
CA ALA A 10 3.93 -1.16 -7.96
C ALA A 10 4.20 -1.05 -9.47
N ALA A 11 3.80 0.06 -10.09
CA ALA A 11 4.12 0.33 -11.47
C ALA A 11 5.62 0.50 -11.66
N VAL A 12 6.19 -0.07 -12.71
CA VAL A 12 7.62 0.04 -13.00
C VAL A 12 7.88 1.03 -14.13
N PRO A 13 9.05 1.70 -14.14
CA PRO A 13 9.47 2.51 -15.28
C PRO A 13 9.52 1.69 -16.56
N GLY A 14 9.00 2.24 -17.65
CA GLY A 14 8.95 1.53 -18.94
C GLY A 14 7.68 0.70 -19.17
N GLY A 15 6.84 0.55 -18.16
CA GLY A 15 5.55 -0.17 -18.21
C GLY A 15 5.56 -1.48 -17.45
N GLY A 16 4.37 -1.97 -17.12
CA GLY A 16 4.19 -3.18 -16.31
C GLY A 16 4.17 -2.90 -14.81
N TYR A 17 4.16 -3.97 -14.02
CA TYR A 17 4.09 -3.90 -12.55
C TYR A 17 5.00 -4.94 -11.91
N ALA A 18 5.47 -4.60 -10.72
CA ALA A 18 6.23 -5.49 -9.86
C ALA A 18 5.45 -5.80 -8.58
N MET A 19 5.51 -7.04 -8.11
CA MET A 19 4.88 -7.48 -6.87
C MET A 19 5.88 -7.53 -5.72
N LEU A 20 5.47 -7.04 -4.56
CA LEU A 20 6.27 -7.12 -3.33
C LEU A 20 6.53 -8.59 -2.93
N ARG A 21 5.55 -9.46 -3.11
CA ARG A 21 5.66 -10.91 -2.86
C ARG A 21 5.58 -11.66 -4.18
N ASP A 22 6.71 -12.15 -4.65
CA ASP A 22 6.86 -12.89 -5.89
C ASP A 22 6.15 -14.25 -5.89
N ARG A 23 5.99 -14.86 -4.71
CA ARG A 23 5.37 -16.17 -4.51
C ARG A 23 3.83 -16.12 -4.35
N ALA A 24 3.19 -15.12 -4.90
CA ALA A 24 1.72 -15.14 -5.01
C ALA A 24 1.28 -16.23 -5.99
N GLY A 25 0.21 -16.95 -5.65
CA GLY A 25 -0.38 -17.94 -6.57
C GLY A 25 -0.91 -17.27 -7.84
N ASP A 26 -1.05 -18.06 -8.91
CA ASP A 26 -1.44 -17.57 -10.24
C ASP A 26 -2.73 -16.76 -10.21
N PHE A 27 -3.74 -17.21 -9.48
CA PHE A 27 -5.01 -16.47 -9.33
C PHE A 27 -4.80 -15.03 -8.82
N VAL A 28 -3.92 -14.83 -7.83
CA VAL A 28 -3.66 -13.49 -7.29
C VAL A 28 -2.89 -12.65 -8.30
N ARG A 29 -1.94 -13.25 -9.00
CA ARG A 29 -1.15 -12.57 -10.04
C ARG A 29 -2.04 -12.11 -11.17
N ASP A 30 -2.93 -12.97 -11.65
CA ASP A 30 -3.89 -12.68 -12.72
C ASP A 30 -4.87 -11.58 -12.29
N ALA A 31 -5.45 -11.68 -11.10
CA ALA A 31 -6.34 -10.66 -10.57
C ALA A 31 -5.66 -9.29 -10.39
N MET A 32 -4.38 -9.26 -9.97
CA MET A 32 -3.63 -8.01 -9.84
C MET A 32 -3.27 -7.43 -11.22
N ALA A 33 -2.93 -8.27 -12.20
CA ALA A 33 -2.66 -7.85 -13.57
C ALA A 33 -3.93 -7.28 -14.23
N GLU A 34 -5.07 -7.96 -14.09
CA GLU A 34 -6.37 -7.50 -14.57
C GLU A 34 -6.76 -6.15 -13.94
N ALA A 35 -6.66 -6.04 -12.61
CA ALA A 35 -6.95 -4.79 -11.91
C ALA A 35 -6.02 -3.64 -12.33
N ALA A 36 -4.80 -3.94 -12.74
CA ALA A 36 -3.84 -2.96 -13.25
C ALA A 36 -4.00 -2.68 -14.75
N GLY A 37 -4.80 -3.48 -15.47
CA GLY A 37 -5.01 -3.35 -16.92
C GLY A 37 -3.76 -3.68 -17.74
N ILE A 38 -3.02 -4.73 -17.33
CA ILE A 38 -1.78 -5.15 -17.99
C ILE A 38 -1.84 -6.59 -18.47
N ASP A 39 -1.23 -6.85 -19.62
CA ASP A 39 -1.11 -8.19 -20.23
C ASP A 39 0.29 -8.78 -20.06
N THR A 40 1.21 -8.05 -19.41
CA THR A 40 2.59 -8.51 -19.20
C THR A 40 2.73 -9.22 -17.85
N PRO A 41 3.63 -10.21 -17.74
CA PRO A 41 3.90 -10.88 -16.49
C PRO A 41 4.37 -9.89 -15.41
N LEU A 42 3.89 -10.11 -14.18
CA LEU A 42 4.35 -9.37 -13.00
C LEU A 42 5.75 -9.86 -12.62
N VAL A 43 6.66 -8.92 -12.39
CA VAL A 43 8.02 -9.21 -11.92
C VAL A 43 8.11 -9.09 -10.39
N ALA A 44 9.17 -9.60 -9.78
CA ALA A 44 9.41 -9.39 -8.37
C ALA A 44 9.91 -7.97 -8.10
N LEU A 45 9.34 -7.29 -7.10
CA LEU A 45 9.73 -5.92 -6.77
C LEU A 45 11.19 -5.86 -6.31
N GLY A 46 11.65 -6.86 -5.56
CA GLY A 46 13.03 -6.93 -5.06
C GLY A 46 14.10 -7.17 -6.12
N ASP A 47 13.70 -7.53 -7.35
CA ASP A 47 14.65 -7.73 -8.47
C ASP A 47 14.94 -6.43 -9.22
N LEU A 48 14.29 -5.33 -8.84
CA LEU A 48 14.48 -4.03 -9.51
C LEU A 48 15.64 -3.25 -8.87
N ASP A 49 16.58 -2.76 -9.67
CA ASP A 49 17.79 -2.06 -9.24
C ASP A 49 17.54 -0.83 -8.34
N HIS A 50 16.36 -0.22 -8.45
CA HIS A 50 15.99 0.97 -7.68
C HIS A 50 15.16 0.67 -6.43
N VAL A 51 15.04 -0.60 -6.06
CA VAL A 51 14.33 -1.08 -4.88
C VAL A 51 15.32 -1.65 -3.88
N ASP A 52 15.27 -1.13 -2.67
CA ASP A 52 16.09 -1.63 -1.56
C ASP A 52 15.20 -2.46 -0.63
N CYS A 53 15.44 -3.76 -0.62
CA CYS A 53 14.75 -4.71 0.23
C CYS A 53 15.68 -5.31 1.26
N ASN A 54 15.25 -5.33 2.51
CA ASN A 54 15.84 -6.13 3.56
C ASN A 54 14.85 -7.22 4.01
N ARG A 55 15.14 -7.87 5.15
CA ARG A 55 14.29 -8.92 5.72
C ARG A 55 12.86 -8.45 6.05
N ASP A 56 12.68 -7.18 6.39
CA ASP A 56 11.46 -6.66 6.99
C ASP A 56 10.71 -5.69 6.09
N PHE A 57 11.43 -4.98 5.22
CA PHE A 57 10.89 -3.92 4.36
C PHE A 57 11.45 -3.96 2.96
N CYS A 58 10.67 -3.47 2.02
CA CYS A 58 11.16 -2.93 0.77
C CYS A 58 10.91 -1.42 0.72
N ARG A 59 11.91 -0.67 0.24
CA ARG A 59 11.85 0.77 0.06
C ARG A 59 12.17 1.11 -1.39
N TRP A 60 11.35 1.93 -2.01
CA TRP A 60 11.59 2.41 -3.37
C TRP A 60 11.01 3.80 -3.57
N THR A 61 11.40 4.42 -4.67
CA THR A 61 10.83 5.70 -5.09
C THR A 61 9.82 5.46 -6.19
N GLN A 62 8.60 5.99 -6.03
CA GLN A 62 7.50 5.86 -6.96
C GLN A 62 6.98 7.23 -7.39
N GLY A 63 6.57 7.34 -8.65
CA GLY A 63 5.99 8.54 -9.24
C GLY A 63 6.75 9.00 -10.47
N ARG A 64 6.15 9.93 -11.22
CA ARG A 64 6.74 10.57 -12.39
C ARG A 64 6.78 12.07 -12.19
N GLY A 65 7.79 12.73 -12.77
CA GLY A 65 7.94 14.18 -12.71
C GLY A 65 8.62 14.68 -11.43
N ASP A 66 8.29 15.89 -11.01
CA ASP A 66 9.05 16.65 -10.00
C ASP A 66 8.71 16.28 -8.53
N ALA A 67 7.83 15.32 -8.31
CA ALA A 67 7.42 14.92 -6.96
C ALA A 67 7.44 13.39 -6.77
N PRO A 68 8.61 12.72 -6.84
CA PRO A 68 8.71 11.31 -6.51
C PRO A 68 8.40 11.08 -5.03
N ARG A 69 7.74 9.98 -4.72
CA ARG A 69 7.38 9.58 -3.36
C ARG A 69 8.18 8.38 -2.91
N ILE A 70 8.70 8.43 -1.70
CA ILE A 70 9.37 7.29 -1.06
C ILE A 70 8.31 6.40 -0.45
N ILE A 71 8.25 5.16 -0.93
CA ILE A 71 7.35 4.12 -0.43
C ILE A 71 8.15 3.17 0.45
N LEU A 72 7.61 2.82 1.60
CA LEU A 72 8.11 1.80 2.50
C LEU A 72 7.02 0.75 2.67
N ALA A 73 7.27 -0.48 2.24
CA ALA A 73 6.32 -1.57 2.39
C ALA A 73 6.87 -2.65 3.32
N ALA A 74 6.16 -2.93 4.40
CA ALA A 74 6.52 -3.98 5.34
C ALA A 74 6.08 -5.35 4.81
N HIS A 75 7.00 -6.33 4.78
CA HIS A 75 6.72 -7.70 4.35
C HIS A 75 7.26 -8.77 5.31
N GLY A 76 8.09 -8.38 6.26
CA GLY A 76 8.65 -9.25 7.28
C GLY A 76 7.60 -9.78 8.26
N ARG A 77 7.91 -10.92 8.89
CA ARG A 77 7.02 -11.55 9.88
C ARG A 77 7.30 -11.10 11.31
N ASP A 78 8.50 -10.60 11.56
CA ASP A 78 8.95 -10.24 12.90
C ASP A 78 8.47 -8.83 13.28
N ARG A 79 8.38 -8.58 14.57
CA ARG A 79 8.17 -7.24 15.10
C ARG A 79 9.49 -6.47 15.03
N ILE A 80 9.44 -5.31 14.44
CA ILE A 80 10.57 -4.39 14.41
C ILE A 80 10.52 -3.53 15.69
N ALA A 81 11.67 -3.19 16.24
CA ALA A 81 11.76 -2.31 17.40
C ALA A 81 11.07 -0.96 17.11
N GLY A 82 10.33 -0.42 18.09
CA GLY A 82 9.48 0.75 17.89
C GLY A 82 10.25 1.98 17.37
N GLU A 83 11.44 2.24 17.90
CA GLU A 83 12.28 3.38 17.47
C GLU A 83 12.79 3.22 16.04
N GLU A 84 13.22 2.02 15.67
CA GLU A 84 13.70 1.72 14.33
C GLU A 84 12.57 1.84 13.29
N MET A 85 11.39 1.35 13.67
CA MET A 85 10.18 1.49 12.86
C MET A 85 9.77 2.95 12.71
N ALA A 86 9.76 3.72 13.79
CA ALA A 86 9.42 5.14 13.77
C ALA A 86 10.34 5.95 12.83
N ALA A 87 11.65 5.68 12.90
CA ALA A 87 12.64 6.33 12.03
C ALA A 87 12.42 5.97 10.56
N ALA A 88 12.17 4.69 10.25
CA ALA A 88 11.87 4.23 8.90
C ALA A 88 10.60 4.87 8.34
N CYS A 89 9.54 4.95 9.15
CA CYS A 89 8.28 5.59 8.78
C CYS A 89 8.46 7.09 8.49
N ALA A 90 9.15 7.81 9.35
CA ALA A 90 9.41 9.25 9.19
C ALA A 90 10.25 9.58 7.94
N ALA A 91 11.04 8.62 7.46
CA ALA A 91 11.84 8.75 6.24
C ALA A 91 11.05 8.44 4.95
N ALA A 92 9.81 7.93 5.05
CA ALA A 92 8.97 7.57 3.93
C ALA A 92 7.81 8.55 3.73
N ASP A 93 7.36 8.70 2.48
CA ASP A 93 6.14 9.46 2.19
C ASP A 93 4.89 8.58 2.39
N VAL A 94 5.00 7.32 2.01
CA VAL A 94 3.93 6.33 2.17
C VAL A 94 4.48 5.11 2.88
N VAL A 95 3.79 4.66 3.92
CA VAL A 95 4.08 3.39 4.59
C VAL A 95 2.91 2.45 4.38
N ILE A 96 3.21 1.21 3.99
CA ILE A 96 2.20 0.17 3.75
C ILE A 96 2.54 -1.06 4.58
N SER A 97 1.59 -1.58 5.34
CA SER A 97 1.74 -2.78 6.16
C SER A 97 0.46 -3.62 6.18
N GLU A 98 0.61 -4.96 6.10
CA GLU A 98 -0.49 -5.90 6.34
C GLU A 98 -0.87 -6.01 7.83
N ARG A 99 -0.14 -5.36 8.72
CA ARG A 99 -0.30 -5.40 10.17
C ARG A 99 -0.53 -4.01 10.74
N TRP A 100 -1.00 -3.98 11.97
CA TRP A 100 -1.04 -2.73 12.72
C TRP A 100 0.36 -2.18 12.90
N LEU A 101 0.49 -0.92 12.65
CA LEU A 101 1.71 -0.17 12.87
C LEU A 101 1.68 0.47 14.27
N PRO A 102 2.83 0.62 14.93
CA PRO A 102 2.88 1.36 16.18
C PRO A 102 2.52 2.83 15.94
N ARG A 103 1.97 3.49 16.95
CA ARG A 103 1.53 4.91 16.87
C ARG A 103 2.66 5.86 16.49
N GLU A 104 3.88 5.49 16.78
CA GLU A 104 5.10 6.23 16.46
C GLU A 104 5.47 6.13 14.97
N CYS A 105 4.90 5.19 14.24
CA CYS A 105 5.08 5.05 12.80
C CYS A 105 4.21 6.05 12.04
N VAL A 106 4.72 7.23 11.82
CA VAL A 106 4.04 8.31 11.10
C VAL A 106 4.79 8.59 9.81
N ALA A 107 4.18 8.26 8.66
CA ALA A 107 4.71 8.63 7.34
C ALA A 107 4.51 10.13 7.08
N ARG A 108 5.31 10.70 6.18
CA ARG A 108 5.19 12.13 5.84
C ARG A 108 3.87 12.48 5.16
N TRP A 109 3.25 11.52 4.49
CA TRP A 109 2.00 11.75 3.77
C TRP A 109 0.91 10.75 4.12
N LEU A 110 1.18 9.44 4.03
CA LEU A 110 0.13 8.43 4.17
C LEU A 110 0.65 7.17 4.86
N THR A 111 -0.04 6.75 5.90
CA THR A 111 0.16 5.46 6.55
C THR A 111 -1.02 4.55 6.23
N ILE A 112 -0.75 3.40 5.62
CA ILE A 112 -1.71 2.37 5.25
C ILE A 112 -1.37 1.14 6.07
N ASP A 113 -2.14 0.87 7.07
CA ASP A 113 -2.01 -0.32 7.91
C ASP A 113 -3.23 -1.23 7.77
N ARG A 114 -3.29 -2.21 8.64
CA ARG A 114 -4.37 -3.19 8.64
C ARG A 114 -5.75 -2.55 8.74
N ASP A 115 -5.95 -1.59 9.65
CA ASP A 115 -7.26 -0.97 9.86
C ASP A 115 -7.69 -0.23 8.59
N THR A 116 -6.80 0.57 8.01
CA THR A 116 -7.04 1.27 6.74
C THR A 116 -7.40 0.31 5.60
N LEU A 117 -6.73 -0.86 5.53
CA LEU A 117 -6.98 -1.86 4.50
C LEU A 117 -8.30 -2.62 4.71
N GLU A 118 -8.63 -2.96 5.94
CA GLU A 118 -9.91 -3.58 6.28
C GLU A 118 -11.09 -2.66 5.98
N GLU A 119 -10.97 -1.36 6.26
CA GLU A 119 -11.99 -0.36 5.95
C GLU A 119 -12.16 -0.12 4.45
N SER A 120 -11.05 -0.03 3.73
CA SER A 120 -11.05 0.27 2.29
C SER A 120 -11.30 -0.95 1.39
N GLY A 121 -11.13 -2.17 1.91
CA GLY A 121 -11.17 -3.41 1.13
C GLY A 121 -10.04 -3.56 0.12
N GLY A 122 -9.08 -2.66 0.17
CA GLY A 122 -7.94 -2.51 -0.74
C GLY A 122 -7.86 -1.11 -1.32
N LEU A 123 -6.66 -0.74 -1.75
CA LEU A 123 -6.37 0.62 -2.20
C LEU A 123 -5.58 0.64 -3.51
N ALA A 124 -5.97 1.53 -4.42
CA ALA A 124 -5.14 1.97 -5.54
C ALA A 124 -4.64 3.40 -5.26
N LEU A 125 -3.31 3.56 -5.32
CA LEU A 125 -2.62 4.84 -5.13
C LEU A 125 -2.15 5.35 -6.48
N TYR A 126 -2.61 6.52 -6.86
CA TYR A 126 -2.17 7.23 -8.07
C TYR A 126 -1.26 8.37 -7.65
N LEU A 127 0.04 8.18 -7.84
CA LEU A 127 1.10 9.08 -7.36
C LEU A 127 1.56 10.06 -8.48
N GLY A 128 0.61 10.70 -9.15
CA GLY A 128 0.88 11.76 -10.12
C GLY A 128 1.00 13.13 -9.47
N THR A 129 0.98 14.19 -10.30
CA THR A 129 0.99 15.59 -9.84
C THR A 129 -0.18 15.94 -8.90
N LYS A 130 -1.32 15.26 -9.08
CA LYS A 130 -2.46 15.29 -8.16
C LYS A 130 -2.66 13.88 -7.61
N PRO A 131 -2.04 13.54 -6.47
CA PRO A 131 -2.16 12.21 -5.90
C PRO A 131 -3.60 11.95 -5.47
N ARG A 132 -4.06 10.72 -5.70
CA ARG A 132 -5.40 10.29 -5.29
C ARG A 132 -5.39 8.85 -4.80
N LEU A 133 -6.30 8.56 -3.90
CA LEU A 133 -6.59 7.22 -3.39
C LEU A 133 -7.93 6.75 -3.93
N VAL A 134 -8.01 5.48 -4.29
CA VAL A 134 -9.25 4.83 -4.67
C VAL A 134 -9.40 3.57 -3.84
N SER A 135 -10.45 3.53 -3.03
CA SER A 135 -10.81 2.35 -2.22
C SER A 135 -11.59 1.35 -3.06
N ALA A 136 -11.36 0.06 -2.81
CA ALA A 136 -12.17 -1.00 -3.43
C ALA A 136 -13.60 -1.01 -2.87
N LEU A 137 -13.77 -0.68 -1.59
CA LEU A 137 -15.07 -0.52 -0.96
C LEU A 137 -15.51 0.95 -0.98
N ARG A 138 -16.80 1.16 -1.20
CA ARG A 138 -17.43 2.49 -1.15
C ARG A 138 -18.31 2.60 0.09
N ALA A 139 -18.54 3.81 0.54
CA ALA A 139 -19.51 4.07 1.62
C ALA A 139 -20.89 3.52 1.20
N GLY A 140 -21.49 2.71 2.06
CA GLY A 140 -22.78 2.07 1.79
C GLY A 140 -22.70 0.69 1.11
N ASP A 141 -21.53 0.20 0.72
CA ASP A 141 -21.37 -1.16 0.21
C ASP A 141 -21.70 -2.18 1.31
N ALA A 142 -22.74 -2.98 1.09
CA ALA A 142 -23.18 -4.04 1.97
C ALA A 142 -23.00 -5.41 1.30
N HIS A 143 -21.79 -5.99 1.42
CA HIS A 143 -21.53 -7.31 0.89
C HIS A 143 -21.72 -8.39 1.97
N PRO A 144 -22.38 -9.54 1.67
CA PRO A 144 -22.64 -10.59 2.66
C PRO A 144 -21.39 -11.20 3.32
N TRP A 145 -20.25 -11.15 2.62
CA TRP A 145 -18.96 -11.63 3.11
C TRP A 145 -18.18 -10.59 3.94
N ARG A 146 -18.64 -9.32 3.96
CA ARG A 146 -18.07 -8.31 4.81
C ARG A 146 -18.59 -8.53 6.23
N ARG A 147 -17.73 -8.93 7.14
CA ARG A 147 -18.07 -8.88 8.57
C ARG A 147 -18.21 -7.41 8.92
N PRO A 148 -19.37 -6.94 9.42
CA PRO A 148 -19.43 -5.61 9.98
C PRO A 148 -18.47 -5.61 11.18
N HIS A 149 -17.33 -4.93 11.08
CA HIS A 149 -16.63 -4.52 12.27
C HIS A 149 -17.64 -3.73 13.11
N GLN A 150 -17.84 -4.13 14.35
CA GLN A 150 -18.56 -3.32 15.29
C GLN A 150 -17.84 -1.98 15.30
N LEU A 151 -18.48 -0.97 14.73
CA LEU A 151 -18.05 0.40 14.78
C LEU A 151 -17.95 0.77 16.28
N SER A 152 -16.76 0.69 16.84
CA SER A 152 -16.42 1.43 18.05
C SER A 152 -16.58 2.89 17.66
N GLY A 153 -17.67 3.48 18.16
CA GLY A 153 -18.11 4.81 17.80
C GLY A 153 -16.99 5.85 17.91
N ASN A 154 -16.47 6.20 16.78
CA ASN A 154 -15.91 7.49 16.47
C ASN A 154 -16.02 7.61 14.94
N ASP A 155 -17.18 8.14 14.53
CA ASP A 155 -17.39 8.64 13.17
C ASP A 155 -16.42 9.81 12.94
N GLU A 156 -15.25 9.51 12.45
CA GLU A 156 -14.45 10.52 11.76
C GLU A 156 -14.14 9.96 10.38
N ALA A 157 -14.93 10.41 9.43
CA ALA A 157 -14.82 10.09 8.02
C ALA A 157 -13.36 10.28 7.57
N VAL A 158 -12.81 9.25 6.90
CA VAL A 158 -11.57 9.40 6.13
C VAL A 158 -11.75 10.63 5.24
N PRO A 159 -10.95 11.68 5.41
CA PRO A 159 -11.15 12.89 4.65
C PRO A 159 -10.93 12.58 3.17
N THR A 160 -11.98 12.68 2.37
CA THR A 160 -11.88 12.95 0.94
C THR A 160 -11.30 14.35 0.80
N GLY A 161 -10.06 14.53 1.28
CA GLY A 161 -9.40 15.81 1.27
C GLY A 161 -8.85 16.10 -0.10
N ASP A 162 -9.42 17.10 -0.74
CA ASP A 162 -8.69 17.93 -1.68
C ASP A 162 -7.42 18.41 -0.98
N LEU A 163 -6.30 17.83 -1.35
CA LEU A 163 -5.00 18.27 -0.88
C LEU A 163 -4.68 19.58 -1.60
N ALA A 164 -4.84 20.68 -0.90
CA ALA A 164 -4.32 21.96 -1.31
C ALA A 164 -2.78 21.92 -1.49
N PRO A 165 -2.22 22.80 -2.35
CA PRO A 165 -0.86 22.75 -2.89
C PRO A 165 0.24 22.89 -1.85
#